data_5856ac6b1efce38d4e096c6032f46a2f
#
_entry.id   5856ac6b1efce38d4e096c6032f46a2f
#
_cell.length_a   1.000
_cell.length_b   1.000
_cell.length_c   1.000
_cell.angle_alpha   90.00
_cell.angle_beta   90.00
_cell.angle_gamma   90.00
#
_symmetry.space_group_name_H-M   'P 1'
#
loop_
_entity.id
_entity.type
_entity.pdbx_description
1 polymer ?
#
loop_
_entity_poly.entity_id
_entity_poly.type
_entity_poly.pdbx_seq_one_letter_code
_entity_poly.pdbx_strand_id
1 'polypeptide(L)'
;KTAFVLNLARNAAVDFNMPVAFFSLEMPAIQLAKRMMVSETKLSADKIKGGVKLQDWEWQQLDIQLTKLAKAPIYIDDTPSLPVMEFRSKVKKLVKQKGVRLIVVDYLQLMQGPAELRGMREQEVAAISRMLKATAKELNVPIIALSQLSRQAENRQGGNRRPQLSDLRESGSIEQDADMVIFIHRYDYQGLSDNPDDVGRTQIIIAKHRNGSIADIDMRFRHDEVRFVDEQESLVNQADMMPVASAMNDDFPPFGPDPMPNMPAN
;
A
#
# COMPACT_ATOMS: atom_id res chain seq x y z
N LYS A 1 -5.09 -3.62 -2.13
CA LYS A 1 -5.62 -2.28 -2.42
C LYS A 1 -5.43 -1.37 -1.22
N THR A 2 -6.06 -1.68 -0.07
CA THR A 2 -5.97 -0.89 1.18
C THR A 2 -4.53 -0.58 1.59
N ALA A 3 -3.61 -1.57 1.58
CA ALA A 3 -2.20 -1.36 1.93
C ALA A 3 -1.53 -0.30 1.02
N PHE A 4 -1.81 -0.33 -0.28
CA PHE A 4 -1.24 0.63 -1.23
C PHE A 4 -1.67 2.07 -0.92
N VAL A 5 -2.98 2.30 -0.74
CA VAL A 5 -3.47 3.66 -0.44
C VAL A 5 -3.13 4.13 0.97
N LEU A 6 -2.95 3.21 1.92
CA LEU A 6 -2.41 3.54 3.25
C LEU A 6 -0.95 4.01 3.16
N ASN A 7 -0.10 3.32 2.37
CA ASN A 7 1.27 3.77 2.14
C ASN A 7 1.29 5.14 1.45
N LEU A 8 0.43 5.35 0.45
CA LEU A 8 0.31 6.63 -0.23
C LEU A 8 -0.14 7.74 0.74
N ALA A 9 -1.17 7.48 1.55
CA ALA A 9 -1.67 8.44 2.56
C ALA A 9 -0.59 8.76 3.61
N ARG A 10 0.13 7.73 4.10
CA ARG A 10 1.26 7.89 5.01
C ARG A 10 2.37 8.73 4.38
N ASN A 11 2.81 8.42 3.17
CA ASN A 11 3.87 9.16 2.50
C ASN A 11 3.47 10.64 2.30
N ALA A 12 2.23 10.89 1.83
CA ALA A 12 1.74 12.25 1.67
C ALA A 12 1.73 13.03 2.99
N ALA A 13 1.27 12.41 4.08
CA ALA A 13 1.09 13.10 5.36
C ALA A 13 2.38 13.19 6.19
N VAL A 14 3.19 12.14 6.24
CA VAL A 14 4.41 12.10 7.08
C VAL A 14 5.58 12.77 6.37
N ASP A 15 5.83 12.42 5.09
CA ASP A 15 7.01 12.90 4.37
C ASP A 15 6.81 14.31 3.78
N PHE A 16 5.58 14.64 3.37
CA PHE A 16 5.25 15.92 2.71
C PHE A 16 4.35 16.83 3.56
N ASN A 17 4.00 16.43 4.78
CA ASN A 17 3.08 17.15 5.66
C ASN A 17 1.78 17.60 4.97
N MET A 18 1.30 16.78 4.03
CA MET A 18 0.08 17.03 3.26
C MET A 18 -1.12 16.45 4.01
N PRO A 19 -2.14 17.27 4.38
CA PRO A 19 -3.32 16.78 5.07
C PRO A 19 -4.15 15.83 4.20
N VAL A 20 -4.39 14.62 4.72
CA VAL A 20 -5.11 13.53 4.04
C VAL A 20 -6.37 13.17 4.83
N ALA A 21 -7.50 13.01 4.14
CA ALA A 21 -8.71 12.40 4.69
C ALA A 21 -8.85 10.97 4.16
N PHE A 22 -9.04 10.01 5.05
CA PHE A 22 -9.18 8.59 4.72
C PHE A 22 -10.53 8.08 5.22
N PHE A 23 -11.43 7.76 4.29
CA PHE A 23 -12.74 7.18 4.57
C PHE A 23 -12.65 5.66 4.41
N SER A 24 -12.71 4.94 5.54
CA SER A 24 -12.65 3.49 5.59
C SER A 24 -14.04 2.92 5.86
N LEU A 25 -14.66 2.36 4.85
CA LEU A 25 -16.03 1.84 4.95
C LEU A 25 -16.04 0.34 5.32
N GLU A 26 -14.88 -0.32 5.22
CA GLU A 26 -14.72 -1.76 5.49
C GLU A 26 -14.00 -2.02 6.82
N MET A 27 -12.98 -1.24 7.12
CA MET A 27 -12.09 -1.52 8.25
C MET A 27 -12.19 -0.44 9.34
N PRO A 28 -12.24 -0.82 10.63
CA PRO A 28 -12.14 0.12 11.74
C PRO A 28 -10.83 0.90 11.73
N ALA A 29 -10.87 2.17 12.17
CA ALA A 29 -9.73 3.08 12.23
C ALA A 29 -8.53 2.48 13.00
N ILE A 30 -8.80 1.73 14.08
CA ILE A 30 -7.76 1.07 14.88
C ILE A 30 -6.95 0.05 14.08
N GLN A 31 -7.58 -0.66 13.13
CA GLN A 31 -6.88 -1.63 12.29
C GLN A 31 -6.02 -0.93 11.23
N LEU A 32 -6.49 0.19 10.69
CA LEU A 32 -5.70 1.01 9.76
C LEU A 32 -4.51 1.62 10.47
N ALA A 33 -4.70 2.16 11.69
CA ALA A 33 -3.61 2.68 12.51
C ALA A 33 -2.54 1.62 12.76
N LYS A 34 -2.92 0.39 13.15
CA LYS A 34 -1.97 -0.72 13.34
C LYS A 34 -1.19 -1.05 12.06
N ARG A 35 -1.83 -1.04 10.88
CA ARG A 35 -1.14 -1.26 9.60
C ARG A 35 -0.16 -0.13 9.28
N MET A 36 -0.54 1.13 9.55
CA MET A 36 0.37 2.26 9.38
C MET A 36 1.55 2.19 10.34
N MET A 37 1.34 1.76 11.60
CA MET A 37 2.42 1.55 12.56
C MET A 37 3.43 0.49 12.06
N VAL A 38 2.96 -0.65 11.57
CA VAL A 38 3.82 -1.70 10.98
C VAL A 38 4.62 -1.12 9.81
N SER A 39 3.95 -0.41 8.92
CA SER A 39 4.59 0.19 7.74
C SER A 39 5.62 1.27 8.09
N GLU A 40 5.38 2.06 9.13
CA GLU A 40 6.28 3.13 9.57
C GLU A 40 7.51 2.60 10.29
N THR A 41 7.31 1.65 11.20
CA THR A 41 8.39 1.14 12.07
C THR A 41 9.28 0.13 11.38
N LYS A 42 8.87 -0.44 10.25
CA LYS A 42 9.52 -1.57 9.55
C LYS A 42 9.69 -2.81 10.46
N LEU A 43 8.99 -2.85 11.59
CA LEU A 43 8.94 -4.01 12.46
C LEU A 43 7.86 -4.96 11.97
N SER A 44 8.11 -6.26 12.11
CA SER A 44 7.13 -7.26 11.67
C SER A 44 5.78 -7.09 12.38
N ALA A 45 4.71 -7.42 11.66
CA ALA A 45 3.35 -7.33 12.19
C ALA A 45 3.17 -8.12 13.49
N ASP A 46 3.89 -9.23 13.66
CA ASP A 46 3.82 -10.07 14.87
C ASP A 46 4.46 -9.37 16.09
N LYS A 47 5.54 -8.62 15.89
CA LYS A 47 6.15 -7.79 16.94
C LYS A 47 5.20 -6.67 17.39
N ILE A 48 4.57 -5.98 16.45
CA ILE A 48 3.61 -4.90 16.75
C ILE A 48 2.34 -5.44 17.42
N LYS A 49 1.93 -6.68 17.11
CA LYS A 49 0.77 -7.33 17.75
C LYS A 49 1.08 -7.90 19.13
N GLY A 50 2.35 -7.91 19.55
CA GLY A 50 2.79 -8.45 20.83
C GLY A 50 3.05 -9.97 20.83
N GLY A 51 3.09 -10.61 19.65
CA GLY A 51 3.41 -12.05 19.54
C GLY A 51 4.90 -12.35 19.77
N VAL A 52 5.77 -11.37 19.53
CA VAL A 52 7.21 -11.49 19.77
C VAL A 52 7.65 -10.29 20.60
N LYS A 53 8.47 -10.53 21.64
CA LYS A 53 8.97 -9.48 22.53
C LYS A 53 9.93 -8.56 21.77
N LEU A 54 9.70 -7.25 21.91
CA LEU A 54 10.59 -6.21 21.38
C LEU A 54 11.86 -6.11 22.23
N GLN A 55 12.99 -5.82 21.59
CA GLN A 55 14.24 -5.47 22.23
C GLN A 55 14.26 -3.98 22.58
N ASP A 56 15.17 -3.56 23.49
CA ASP A 56 15.20 -2.16 23.98
C ASP A 56 15.44 -1.14 22.84
N TRP A 57 16.28 -1.46 21.88
CA TRP A 57 16.53 -0.60 20.73
C TRP A 57 15.32 -0.53 19.77
N GLU A 58 14.53 -1.61 19.66
CA GLU A 58 13.29 -1.62 18.87
C GLU A 58 12.21 -0.75 19.51
N TRP A 59 12.16 -0.72 20.86
CA TRP A 59 11.28 0.18 21.59
C TRP A 59 11.61 1.66 21.32
N GLN A 60 12.91 2.02 21.32
CA GLN A 60 13.34 3.39 21.01
C GLN A 60 12.99 3.77 19.56
N GLN A 61 13.26 2.88 18.61
CA GLN A 61 12.89 3.09 17.22
C GLN A 61 11.39 3.28 17.04
N LEU A 62 10.59 2.43 17.70
CA LEU A 62 9.13 2.49 17.68
C LEU A 62 8.62 3.83 18.19
N ASP A 63 9.11 4.31 19.34
CA ASP A 63 8.70 5.59 19.93
C ASP A 63 8.97 6.77 18.99
N ILE A 64 10.16 6.84 18.41
CA ILE A 64 10.55 7.90 17.48
C ILE A 64 9.62 7.89 16.23
N GLN A 65 9.40 6.73 15.63
CA GLN A 65 8.60 6.61 14.41
C GLN A 65 7.12 6.87 14.69
N LEU A 66 6.60 6.35 15.80
CA LEU A 66 5.20 6.60 16.18
C LEU A 66 4.95 8.06 16.52
N THR A 67 5.93 8.76 17.10
CA THR A 67 5.82 10.21 17.36
C THR A 67 5.66 10.99 16.05
N LYS A 68 6.36 10.61 14.98
CA LYS A 68 6.19 11.22 13.64
C LYS A 68 4.81 10.93 13.08
N LEU A 69 4.38 9.67 13.12
CA LEU A 69 3.07 9.26 12.60
C LEU A 69 1.91 9.93 13.36
N ALA A 70 2.02 10.06 14.69
CA ALA A 70 1.01 10.70 15.53
C ALA A 70 0.83 12.19 15.24
N LYS A 71 1.88 12.87 14.76
CA LYS A 71 1.84 14.28 14.36
C LYS A 71 1.38 14.48 12.91
N ALA A 72 1.34 13.42 12.11
CA ALA A 72 0.97 13.50 10.71
C ALA A 72 -0.52 13.89 10.56
N PRO A 73 -0.85 14.80 9.63
CA PRO A 73 -2.22 15.28 9.44
C PRO A 73 -3.07 14.27 8.65
N ILE A 74 -3.34 13.10 9.23
CA ILE A 74 -4.20 12.04 8.68
C ILE A 74 -5.50 12.03 9.47
N TYR A 75 -6.62 12.24 8.76
CA TYR A 75 -7.98 12.24 9.34
C TYR A 75 -8.72 11.00 8.86
N ILE A 76 -8.99 10.06 9.76
CA ILE A 76 -9.67 8.80 9.44
C ILE A 76 -11.13 8.90 9.87
N ASP A 77 -12.03 8.54 8.97
CA ASP A 77 -13.46 8.36 9.21
C ASP A 77 -13.81 6.91 8.87
N ASP A 78 -14.24 6.13 9.85
CA ASP A 78 -14.60 4.72 9.70
C ASP A 78 -16.10 4.47 9.83
N THR A 79 -16.92 5.48 9.50
CA THR A 79 -18.37 5.37 9.46
C THR A 79 -18.79 4.33 8.40
N PRO A 80 -19.42 3.21 8.80
CA PRO A 80 -19.83 2.19 7.85
C PRO A 80 -21.00 2.68 6.98
N SER A 81 -21.08 2.18 5.75
CA SER A 81 -22.22 2.46 4.84
C SER A 81 -22.53 3.95 4.67
N LEU A 82 -21.49 4.78 4.56
CA LEU A 82 -21.60 6.24 4.52
C LEU A 82 -22.42 6.71 3.30
N PRO A 83 -23.53 7.46 3.50
CA PRO A 83 -24.26 8.07 2.40
C PRO A 83 -23.40 9.09 1.65
N VAL A 84 -23.45 9.07 0.31
CA VAL A 84 -22.61 9.92 -0.53
C VAL A 84 -22.83 11.42 -0.28
N MET A 85 -24.02 11.84 0.12
CA MET A 85 -24.32 13.24 0.50
C MET A 85 -23.67 13.63 1.83
N GLU A 86 -23.65 12.70 2.79
CA GLU A 86 -22.97 12.90 4.07
C GLU A 86 -21.45 12.95 3.87
N PHE A 87 -20.90 12.03 3.05
CA PHE A 87 -19.50 12.08 2.63
C PHE A 87 -19.13 13.46 2.08
N ARG A 88 -19.90 13.97 1.12
CA ARG A 88 -19.66 15.31 0.55
C ARG A 88 -19.62 16.40 1.61
N SER A 89 -20.53 16.37 2.58
CA SER A 89 -20.60 17.34 3.68
C SER A 89 -19.39 17.24 4.61
N LYS A 90 -18.98 16.01 4.99
CA LYS A 90 -17.79 15.75 5.81
C LYS A 90 -16.52 16.23 5.11
N VAL A 91 -16.37 15.90 3.82
CA VAL A 91 -15.21 16.31 3.01
C VAL A 91 -15.10 17.83 2.90
N LYS A 92 -16.21 18.55 2.60
CA LYS A 92 -16.24 20.02 2.59
C LYS A 92 -15.74 20.62 3.90
N LYS A 93 -16.20 20.07 5.03
CA LYS A 93 -15.75 20.49 6.37
C LYS A 93 -14.25 20.26 6.58
N LEU A 94 -13.76 19.08 6.22
CA LEU A 94 -12.33 18.72 6.36
C LEU A 94 -11.44 19.59 5.48
N VAL A 95 -11.81 19.82 4.22
CA VAL A 95 -11.06 20.70 3.32
C VAL A 95 -11.02 22.13 3.87
N LYS A 96 -12.17 22.67 4.31
CA LYS A 96 -12.25 24.05 4.82
C LYS A 96 -11.53 24.23 6.18
N GLN A 97 -11.65 23.28 7.09
CA GLN A 97 -11.17 23.44 8.47
C GLN A 97 -9.77 22.87 8.71
N LYS A 98 -9.41 21.84 7.99
CA LYS A 98 -8.14 21.10 8.16
C LYS A 98 -7.20 21.23 6.96
N GLY A 99 -7.63 21.90 5.90
CA GLY A 99 -6.82 22.09 4.70
C GLY A 99 -6.52 20.77 3.95
N VAL A 100 -7.42 19.78 4.01
CA VAL A 100 -7.23 18.49 3.36
C VAL A 100 -6.98 18.66 1.87
N ARG A 101 -5.94 18.00 1.36
CA ARG A 101 -5.48 18.09 -0.03
C ARG A 101 -5.51 16.77 -0.78
N LEU A 102 -5.80 15.66 -0.09
CA LEU A 102 -5.98 14.33 -0.66
C LEU A 102 -7.10 13.62 0.09
N ILE A 103 -7.99 12.97 -0.64
CA ILE A 103 -9.09 12.19 -0.08
C ILE A 103 -8.97 10.75 -0.59
N VAL A 104 -9.08 9.77 0.31
CA VAL A 104 -9.10 8.34 0.00
C VAL A 104 -10.43 7.75 0.45
N VAL A 105 -11.03 6.90 -0.38
CA VAL A 105 -12.27 6.15 -0.09
C VAL A 105 -12.01 4.66 -0.28
N ASP A 106 -12.11 3.88 0.80
CA ASP A 106 -11.89 2.42 0.81
C ASP A 106 -13.15 1.70 1.27
N TYR A 107 -13.98 1.16 0.38
CA TYR A 107 -14.05 1.25 -1.05
C TYR A 107 -15.46 1.74 -1.49
N LEU A 108 -15.55 2.28 -2.68
CA LEU A 108 -16.76 3.03 -3.12
C LEU A 108 -18.04 2.19 -3.13
N GLN A 109 -17.96 0.87 -3.37
CA GLN A 109 -19.14 0.00 -3.38
C GLN A 109 -19.77 -0.18 -1.99
N LEU A 110 -19.14 0.22 -0.90
CA LEU A 110 -19.74 0.23 0.44
C LEU A 110 -20.45 1.55 0.76
N MET A 111 -20.33 2.56 -0.09
CA MET A 111 -21.12 3.79 0.05
C MET A 111 -22.59 3.55 -0.27
N GLN A 112 -23.45 4.36 0.32
CA GLN A 112 -24.86 4.42 -0.04
C GLN A 112 -25.11 5.55 -1.04
N GLY A 113 -25.72 5.19 -2.16
CA GLY A 113 -26.20 6.14 -3.15
C GLY A 113 -27.51 6.83 -2.74
N PRO A 114 -28.10 7.62 -3.66
CA PRO A 114 -29.43 8.20 -3.49
C PRO A 114 -30.50 7.13 -3.17
N ALA A 115 -31.45 7.47 -2.28
CA ALA A 115 -32.46 6.52 -1.80
C ALA A 115 -33.32 5.94 -2.93
N GLU A 116 -33.54 6.71 -3.99
CA GLU A 116 -34.35 6.35 -5.16
C GLU A 116 -33.70 5.21 -5.99
N LEU A 117 -32.38 5.00 -5.82
CA LEU A 117 -31.62 3.98 -6.56
C LEU A 117 -31.38 2.72 -5.74
N ARG A 118 -31.98 2.59 -4.55
CA ARG A 118 -31.85 1.38 -3.73
C ARG A 118 -32.35 0.16 -4.46
N GLY A 119 -31.50 -0.89 -4.51
CA GLY A 119 -31.78 -2.12 -5.22
C GLY A 119 -31.36 -2.10 -6.71
N MET A 120 -31.02 -0.95 -7.26
CA MET A 120 -30.48 -0.80 -8.62
C MET A 120 -28.95 -0.60 -8.54
N ARG A 121 -28.23 -1.65 -8.18
CA ARG A 121 -26.81 -1.59 -7.80
C ARG A 121 -25.91 -0.87 -8.77
N GLU A 122 -26.05 -1.18 -10.06
CA GLU A 122 -25.24 -0.56 -11.11
C GLU A 122 -25.49 0.96 -11.22
N GLN A 123 -26.76 1.37 -11.15
CA GLN A 123 -27.13 2.78 -11.19
C GLN A 123 -26.71 3.53 -9.89
N GLU A 124 -26.79 2.86 -8.75
CA GLU A 124 -26.32 3.40 -7.47
C GLU A 124 -24.82 3.68 -7.52
N VAL A 125 -24.02 2.71 -7.98
CA VAL A 125 -22.56 2.87 -8.13
C VAL A 125 -22.23 3.98 -9.13
N ALA A 126 -22.98 4.07 -10.23
CA ALA A 126 -22.83 5.14 -11.21
C ALA A 126 -23.13 6.53 -10.62
N ALA A 127 -24.15 6.63 -9.79
CA ALA A 127 -24.48 7.89 -9.10
C ALA A 127 -23.38 8.27 -8.09
N ILE A 128 -22.88 7.32 -7.32
CA ILE A 128 -21.76 7.53 -6.37
C ILE A 128 -20.52 8.03 -7.12
N SER A 129 -20.13 7.35 -8.21
CA SER A 129 -18.96 7.73 -9.04
C SER A 129 -19.05 9.17 -9.53
N ARG A 130 -20.20 9.54 -10.13
CA ARG A 130 -20.45 10.92 -10.58
C ARG A 130 -20.39 11.95 -9.47
N MET A 131 -20.92 11.61 -8.28
CA MET A 131 -20.89 12.51 -7.11
C MET A 131 -19.48 12.68 -6.55
N LEU A 132 -18.66 11.62 -6.51
CA LEU A 132 -17.25 11.71 -6.13
C LEU A 132 -16.50 12.65 -7.10
N LYS A 133 -16.71 12.47 -8.41
CA LYS A 133 -16.12 13.35 -9.44
C LYS A 133 -16.55 14.80 -9.30
N ALA A 134 -17.84 15.04 -9.10
CA ALA A 134 -18.37 16.40 -8.88
C ALA A 134 -17.77 17.04 -7.60
N THR A 135 -17.66 16.26 -6.52
CA THR A 135 -17.07 16.72 -5.26
C THR A 135 -15.58 17.07 -5.41
N ALA A 136 -14.82 16.23 -6.11
CA ALA A 136 -13.39 16.49 -6.39
C ALA A 136 -13.20 17.80 -7.17
N LYS A 137 -14.04 18.02 -8.20
CA LYS A 137 -14.01 19.27 -8.99
C LYS A 137 -14.43 20.50 -8.18
N GLU A 138 -15.51 20.39 -7.40
CA GLU A 138 -16.03 21.49 -6.57
C GLU A 138 -15.00 21.97 -5.56
N LEU A 139 -14.29 21.04 -4.93
CA LEU A 139 -13.33 21.34 -3.86
C LEU A 139 -11.91 21.54 -4.37
N ASN A 140 -11.66 21.24 -5.64
CA ASN A 140 -10.32 21.22 -6.25
C ASN A 140 -9.33 20.34 -5.47
N VAL A 141 -9.81 19.14 -5.02
CA VAL A 141 -9.02 18.18 -4.26
C VAL A 141 -9.15 16.81 -4.92
N PRO A 142 -8.05 16.08 -5.17
CA PRO A 142 -8.10 14.73 -5.74
C PRO A 142 -8.76 13.75 -4.77
N ILE A 143 -9.58 12.86 -5.34
CA ILE A 143 -10.20 11.74 -4.63
C ILE A 143 -9.68 10.44 -5.24
N ILE A 144 -9.07 9.60 -4.42
CA ILE A 144 -8.70 8.23 -4.76
C ILE A 144 -9.78 7.30 -4.20
N ALA A 145 -10.56 6.71 -5.08
CA ALA A 145 -11.59 5.75 -4.70
C ALA A 145 -11.14 4.33 -5.05
N LEU A 146 -11.10 3.44 -4.07
CA LEU A 146 -10.89 2.02 -4.32
C LEU A 146 -12.15 1.40 -4.90
N SER A 147 -11.94 0.48 -5.83
CA SER A 147 -13.02 -0.31 -6.43
C SER A 147 -12.65 -1.79 -6.42
N GLN A 148 -13.65 -2.63 -6.16
CA GLN A 148 -13.53 -4.06 -6.36
C GLN A 148 -13.74 -4.38 -7.84
N LEU A 149 -12.96 -5.31 -8.37
CA LEU A 149 -13.14 -5.83 -9.72
C LEU A 149 -14.27 -6.86 -9.77
N SER A 150 -14.84 -7.08 -10.94
CA SER A 150 -15.82 -8.14 -11.15
C SER A 150 -15.18 -9.52 -10.91
N ARG A 151 -15.97 -10.47 -10.37
CA ARG A 151 -15.50 -11.86 -10.16
C ARG A 151 -15.09 -12.56 -11.44
N GLN A 152 -15.56 -12.10 -12.60
CA GLN A 152 -15.18 -12.65 -13.92
C GLN A 152 -13.69 -12.41 -14.22
N ALA A 153 -13.08 -11.36 -13.66
CA ALA A 153 -11.64 -11.12 -13.78
C ALA A 153 -10.81 -12.23 -13.14
N GLU A 154 -11.27 -12.77 -12.01
CA GLU A 154 -10.58 -13.85 -11.26
C GLU A 154 -10.73 -15.21 -11.97
N ASN A 155 -11.84 -15.43 -12.67
CA ASN A 155 -12.18 -16.70 -13.32
C ASN A 155 -11.66 -16.82 -14.76
N ARG A 156 -10.85 -15.89 -15.23
CA ARG A 156 -10.32 -15.91 -16.59
C ARG A 156 -9.36 -17.08 -16.78
N GLN A 157 -9.77 -18.07 -17.64
CA GLN A 157 -8.93 -19.22 -17.98
C GLN A 157 -7.80 -18.75 -18.93
N GLY A 158 -6.60 -19.35 -18.80
CA GLY A 158 -5.50 -19.13 -19.74
C GLY A 158 -4.30 -18.33 -19.24
N GLY A 159 -4.05 -18.29 -17.92
CA GLY A 159 -2.79 -17.74 -17.36
C GLY A 159 -2.67 -16.21 -17.37
N ASN A 160 -3.44 -15.48 -18.16
CA ASN A 160 -3.38 -14.03 -18.17
C ASN A 160 -4.50 -13.43 -17.30
N ARG A 161 -4.28 -13.41 -16.00
CA ARG A 161 -5.19 -12.78 -15.01
C ARG A 161 -4.87 -11.30 -14.79
N ARG A 162 -4.11 -10.67 -15.69
CA ARG A 162 -3.81 -9.24 -15.64
C ARG A 162 -5.14 -8.45 -15.72
N PRO A 163 -5.40 -7.52 -14.79
CA PRO A 163 -6.62 -6.72 -14.76
C PRO A 163 -6.71 -5.80 -15.98
N GLN A 164 -7.93 -5.59 -16.46
CA GLN A 164 -8.24 -4.76 -17.62
C GLN A 164 -9.41 -3.82 -17.32
N LEU A 165 -9.59 -2.76 -18.11
CA LEU A 165 -10.70 -1.81 -17.95
C LEU A 165 -12.07 -2.50 -18.02
N SER A 166 -12.21 -3.55 -18.86
CA SER A 166 -13.42 -4.36 -18.93
C SER A 166 -13.80 -5.05 -17.61
N ASP A 167 -12.86 -5.21 -16.69
CA ASP A 167 -13.12 -5.83 -15.38
C ASP A 167 -13.86 -4.88 -14.40
N LEU A 168 -13.95 -3.59 -14.77
CA LEU A 168 -14.81 -2.60 -14.12
C LEU A 168 -16.28 -2.64 -14.64
N ARG A 169 -16.65 -3.63 -15.43
CA ARG A 169 -17.89 -3.69 -16.24
C ARG A 169 -19.20 -3.62 -15.47
N GLU A 170 -19.25 -4.11 -14.21
CA GLU A 170 -20.40 -3.88 -13.32
C GLU A 170 -20.49 -2.42 -12.85
N SER A 171 -19.53 -1.60 -13.26
CA SER A 171 -19.36 -0.20 -12.89
C SER A 171 -18.78 0.59 -14.08
N GLY A 172 -19.27 0.38 -15.30
CA GLY A 172 -18.79 1.05 -16.52
C GLY A 172 -18.74 2.59 -16.41
N SER A 173 -19.58 3.14 -15.54
CA SER A 173 -19.56 4.55 -15.21
C SER A 173 -18.29 4.98 -14.46
N ILE A 174 -17.70 4.11 -13.62
CA ILE A 174 -16.45 4.41 -12.90
C ILE A 174 -15.32 4.67 -13.89
N GLU A 175 -15.23 3.81 -14.91
CA GLU A 175 -14.24 4.01 -15.98
C GLU A 175 -14.45 5.35 -16.70
N GLN A 176 -15.70 5.72 -17.01
CA GLN A 176 -16.00 6.95 -17.73
C GLN A 176 -15.70 8.20 -16.88
N ASP A 177 -16.05 8.19 -15.59
CA ASP A 177 -15.91 9.33 -14.69
C ASP A 177 -14.48 9.56 -14.24
N ALA A 178 -13.69 8.49 -14.03
CA ALA A 178 -12.33 8.57 -13.56
C ALA A 178 -11.39 9.26 -14.57
N ASP A 179 -10.53 10.15 -14.10
CA ASP A 179 -9.44 10.74 -14.91
C ASP A 179 -8.28 9.76 -15.06
N MET A 180 -8.07 8.92 -14.06
CA MET A 180 -7.04 7.89 -14.03
C MET A 180 -7.63 6.59 -13.47
N VAL A 181 -7.28 5.47 -14.09
CA VAL A 181 -7.58 4.12 -13.57
C VAL A 181 -6.28 3.40 -13.37
N ILE A 182 -6.07 2.93 -12.14
CA ILE A 182 -4.86 2.21 -11.72
C ILE A 182 -5.26 0.83 -11.24
N PHE A 183 -4.65 -0.20 -11.79
CA PHE A 183 -4.76 -1.57 -11.26
C PHE A 183 -3.50 -1.95 -10.49
N ILE A 184 -3.69 -2.79 -9.48
CA ILE A 184 -2.60 -3.40 -8.72
C ILE A 184 -2.63 -4.89 -9.04
N HIS A 185 -1.62 -5.38 -9.74
CA HIS A 185 -1.46 -6.77 -10.10
C HIS A 185 -0.30 -7.38 -9.32
N ARG A 186 -0.57 -8.44 -8.57
CA ARG A 186 0.43 -9.16 -7.77
C ARG A 186 0.60 -10.56 -8.31
N TYR A 187 1.84 -10.93 -8.63
CA TYR A 187 2.19 -12.23 -9.22
C TYR A 187 2.12 -13.37 -8.20
N ASP A 188 2.41 -13.11 -6.93
CA ASP A 188 2.36 -14.07 -5.82
C ASP A 188 0.97 -14.26 -5.22
N TYR A 189 -0.03 -13.54 -5.72
CA TYR A 189 -1.39 -13.61 -5.19
C TYR A 189 -2.23 -14.64 -5.96
N GLN A 190 -2.98 -15.48 -5.22
CA GLN A 190 -3.88 -16.51 -5.80
C GLN A 190 -3.19 -17.58 -6.66
N GLY A 191 -1.92 -17.94 -6.38
CA GLY A 191 -1.22 -18.99 -7.11
C GLY A 191 -0.98 -18.64 -8.58
N LEU A 192 -0.77 -17.37 -8.90
CA LEU A 192 -0.45 -16.92 -10.25
C LEU A 192 0.97 -17.28 -10.66
N SER A 193 1.87 -17.46 -9.71
CA SER A 193 3.23 -17.92 -9.92
C SER A 193 3.73 -18.72 -8.71
N ASP A 194 4.37 -19.86 -8.97
CA ASP A 194 5.09 -20.65 -7.97
C ASP A 194 6.58 -20.30 -7.92
N ASN A 195 7.01 -19.30 -8.70
CA ASN A 195 8.40 -18.86 -8.72
C ASN A 195 8.74 -18.05 -7.46
N PRO A 196 9.76 -18.44 -6.67
CA PRO A 196 10.20 -17.69 -5.50
C PRO A 196 10.58 -16.23 -5.79
N ASP A 197 11.05 -15.92 -6.99
CA ASP A 197 11.44 -14.56 -7.40
C ASP A 197 10.23 -13.62 -7.55
N ASP A 198 9.03 -14.18 -7.72
CA ASP A 198 7.79 -13.40 -7.85
C ASP A 198 7.15 -13.05 -6.50
N VAL A 199 7.74 -13.50 -5.37
CA VAL A 199 7.23 -13.15 -4.03
C VAL A 199 7.29 -11.64 -3.82
N GLY A 200 6.12 -11.05 -3.57
CA GLY A 200 5.93 -9.61 -3.41
C GLY A 200 6.01 -8.80 -4.72
N ARG A 201 6.39 -9.41 -5.86
CA ARG A 201 6.41 -8.69 -7.13
C ARG A 201 5.02 -8.17 -7.46
N THR A 202 4.96 -6.86 -7.70
CA THR A 202 3.71 -6.15 -7.92
C THR A 202 3.86 -5.20 -9.08
N GLN A 203 2.87 -5.17 -9.95
CA GLN A 203 2.80 -4.22 -11.05
C GLN A 203 1.67 -3.22 -10.80
N ILE A 204 2.00 -1.93 -10.84
CA ILE A 204 1.04 -0.83 -10.81
C ILE A 204 0.76 -0.44 -12.25
N ILE A 205 -0.44 -0.73 -12.72
CA ILE A 205 -0.84 -0.57 -14.11
C ILE A 205 -1.69 0.68 -14.24
N ILE A 206 -1.17 1.74 -14.86
CA ILE A 206 -1.93 2.93 -15.23
C ILE A 206 -2.65 2.61 -16.54
N ALA A 207 -3.88 2.07 -16.44
CA ALA A 207 -4.65 1.59 -17.60
C ALA A 207 -5.43 2.71 -18.30
N LYS A 208 -5.71 3.80 -17.59
CA LYS A 208 -6.33 5.02 -18.15
C LYS A 208 -5.69 6.24 -17.54
N HIS A 209 -5.39 7.23 -18.36
CA HIS A 209 -4.91 8.54 -17.93
C HIS A 209 -5.38 9.62 -18.93
N ARG A 210 -6.33 10.48 -18.54
CA ARG A 210 -6.90 11.48 -19.46
C ARG A 210 -5.89 12.51 -19.97
N ASN A 211 -4.95 12.91 -19.11
CA ASN A 211 -4.02 14.00 -19.36
C ASN A 211 -2.56 13.53 -19.47
N GLY A 212 -2.32 12.22 -19.60
CA GLY A 212 -0.98 11.65 -19.68
C GLY A 212 -0.95 10.29 -20.35
N SER A 213 0.21 9.65 -20.34
CA SER A 213 0.42 8.32 -20.90
C SER A 213 -0.05 7.23 -19.94
N ILE A 214 -0.40 6.07 -20.48
CA ILE A 214 -0.51 4.82 -19.73
C ILE A 214 0.90 4.27 -19.46
N ALA A 215 1.07 3.58 -18.35
CA ALA A 215 2.36 3.02 -17.97
C ALA A 215 2.17 1.82 -17.03
N ASP A 216 3.18 0.95 -17.01
CA ASP A 216 3.33 -0.10 -16.01
C ASP A 216 4.55 0.23 -15.15
N ILE A 217 4.39 0.14 -13.84
CA ILE A 217 5.42 0.43 -12.85
C ILE A 217 5.62 -0.80 -12.01
N ASP A 218 6.81 -1.38 -12.05
CA ASP A 218 7.15 -2.54 -11.23
C ASP A 218 7.55 -2.08 -9.84
N MET A 219 7.01 -2.75 -8.83
CA MET A 219 7.25 -2.52 -7.40
C MET A 219 7.34 -3.87 -6.68
N ARG A 220 7.82 -3.84 -5.44
CA ARG A 220 7.81 -5.01 -4.57
C ARG A 220 6.98 -4.75 -3.32
N PHE A 221 6.09 -5.66 -2.97
CA PHE A 221 5.32 -5.62 -1.74
C PHE A 221 6.02 -6.45 -0.66
N ARG A 222 6.43 -5.82 0.42
CA ARG A 222 6.99 -6.48 1.60
C ARG A 222 5.87 -6.85 2.55
N HIS A 223 5.58 -8.13 2.63
CA HIS A 223 4.44 -8.66 3.40
C HIS A 223 4.56 -8.36 4.89
N ASP A 224 5.77 -8.53 5.46
CA ASP A 224 6.04 -8.37 6.89
C ASP A 224 5.90 -6.92 7.34
N GLU A 225 6.23 -5.96 6.46
CA GLU A 225 6.18 -4.52 6.70
C GLU A 225 4.89 -3.88 6.19
N VAL A 226 4.06 -4.60 5.42
CA VAL A 226 2.86 -4.07 4.73
C VAL A 226 3.20 -2.86 3.85
N ARG A 227 4.37 -2.87 3.20
CA ARG A 227 4.91 -1.77 2.40
C ARG A 227 5.10 -2.13 0.93
N PHE A 228 4.81 -1.13 0.08
CA PHE A 228 5.26 -1.13 -1.31
C PHE A 228 6.58 -0.35 -1.39
N VAL A 229 7.57 -0.94 -2.04
CA VAL A 229 8.90 -0.35 -2.26
C VAL A 229 9.27 -0.43 -3.73
N ASP A 230 10.14 0.46 -4.17
CA ASP A 230 10.69 0.39 -5.52
C ASP A 230 11.54 -0.88 -5.68
N GLU A 231 11.57 -1.43 -6.89
CA GLU A 231 12.31 -2.66 -7.16
C GLU A 231 13.81 -2.50 -6.86
N GLN A 232 14.37 -1.32 -7.13
CA GLN A 232 15.77 -1.00 -6.84
C GLN A 232 16.07 -0.96 -5.33
N GLU A 233 15.18 -0.39 -4.50
CA GLU A 233 15.34 -0.41 -3.03
C GLU A 233 15.30 -1.83 -2.48
N SER A 234 14.56 -2.72 -3.14
CA SER A 234 14.49 -4.15 -2.79
C SER A 234 15.81 -4.87 -2.99
N LEU A 235 16.54 -4.57 -4.07
CA LEU A 235 17.83 -5.20 -4.41
C LEU A 235 18.95 -4.75 -3.46
N VAL A 236 19.00 -3.47 -3.11
CA VAL A 236 20.01 -2.93 -2.19
C VAL A 236 19.92 -3.59 -0.81
N ASN A 237 18.71 -3.76 -0.26
CA ASN A 237 18.54 -4.42 1.03
C ASN A 237 18.80 -5.93 1.01
N GLN A 238 18.71 -6.60 -0.13
CA GLN A 238 19.14 -8.01 -0.27
C GLN A 238 20.66 -8.14 -0.32
N ALA A 239 21.35 -7.19 -0.94
CA ALA A 239 22.81 -7.16 -0.97
C ALA A 239 23.40 -6.90 0.43
N ASP A 240 22.76 -6.03 1.24
CA ASP A 240 23.16 -5.78 2.63
C ASP A 240 22.92 -6.97 3.58
N MET A 241 22.04 -7.90 3.23
CA MET A 241 21.79 -9.13 3.99
C MET A 241 22.65 -10.33 3.54
N MET A 242 23.39 -10.23 2.44
CA MET A 242 24.38 -11.24 2.12
C MET A 242 25.58 -11.07 3.06
N PRO A 243 25.99 -12.13 3.80
CA PRO A 243 27.21 -12.04 4.57
C PRO A 243 28.36 -11.75 3.60
N VAL A 244 28.93 -10.55 3.70
CA VAL A 244 30.15 -10.22 3.00
C VAL A 244 31.18 -11.19 3.52
N ALA A 245 31.61 -12.14 2.70
CA ALA A 245 32.76 -12.97 3.03
C ALA A 245 33.92 -12.03 3.33
N SER A 246 34.33 -12.00 4.58
CA SER A 246 35.42 -11.14 5.02
C SER A 246 36.69 -11.59 4.27
N ALA A 247 37.23 -10.72 3.45
CA ALA A 247 38.51 -10.95 2.76
C ALA A 247 39.70 -11.16 3.75
N MET A 248 39.46 -11.09 5.06
CA MET A 248 40.41 -11.38 6.11
C MET A 248 40.64 -12.88 6.36
N ASN A 249 39.84 -13.77 5.80
CA ASN A 249 39.96 -15.21 6.04
C ASN A 249 40.76 -15.95 4.94
N ASP A 250 41.15 -15.29 3.86
CA ASP A 250 41.84 -15.96 2.74
C ASP A 250 43.38 -15.86 2.78
N ASP A 251 43.98 -15.07 3.70
CA ASP A 251 45.41 -14.81 3.72
C ASP A 251 46.23 -15.43 4.88
N PHE A 252 45.63 -16.32 5.67
CA PHE A 252 46.40 -17.07 6.64
C PHE A 252 46.61 -18.51 6.15
N PRO A 253 47.86 -18.88 5.78
CA PRO A 253 48.19 -20.28 5.58
C PRO A 253 48.02 -21.03 6.89
N PRO A 254 47.57 -22.30 6.86
CA PRO A 254 47.40 -23.08 8.07
C PRO A 254 48.78 -23.18 8.78
N PHE A 255 48.79 -22.93 10.09
CA PHE A 255 49.95 -23.10 10.94
C PHE A 255 50.53 -24.48 10.72
N GLY A 256 51.65 -24.54 10.00
CA GLY A 256 52.49 -25.73 9.94
C GLY A 256 53.25 -25.85 11.28
N PRO A 257 53.55 -27.09 11.74
CA PRO A 257 54.28 -27.25 13.00
C PRO A 257 55.67 -26.60 12.83
N ASP A 258 56.03 -25.77 13.82
CA ASP A 258 57.34 -25.11 13.91
C ASP A 258 58.46 -26.16 13.76
N PRO A 259 59.52 -25.89 12.97
CA PRO A 259 60.71 -26.77 12.91
C PRO A 259 61.43 -26.69 14.25
N MET A 260 61.60 -27.86 14.87
CA MET A 260 62.36 -27.98 16.15
C MET A 260 63.78 -27.50 15.94
N PRO A 261 64.33 -26.72 16.90
CA PRO A 261 65.73 -26.28 16.80
C PRO A 261 66.67 -27.47 16.91
N ASN A 262 67.61 -27.58 15.98
CA ASN A 262 68.70 -28.57 15.99
C ASN A 262 69.55 -28.43 17.25
N MET A 263 69.50 -29.41 18.12
CA MET A 263 70.50 -29.54 19.23
C MET A 263 71.78 -30.18 18.66
N PRO A 264 72.96 -29.65 19.04
CA PRO A 264 74.23 -30.28 18.63
C PRO A 264 74.47 -31.56 19.45
N ALA A 265 74.85 -32.59 18.74
CA ALA A 265 75.27 -33.85 19.34
C ALA A 265 76.64 -33.71 20.01
N ASN A 266 76.72 -34.12 21.29
CA ASN A 266 77.96 -34.47 21.96
C ASN A 266 78.11 -36.02 21.98
#